data_892bf583d3c06f83286bffb095f1435f
#
_entry.id   892bf583d3c06f83286bffb095f1435f
#
_cell.length_a   1.000
_cell.length_b   1.000
_cell.length_c   1.000
_cell.angle_alpha   90.00
_cell.angle_beta   90.00
_cell.angle_gamma   90.00
#
_symmetry.space_group_name_H-M   'P 1'
#
loop_
_entity.id
_entity.type
_entity.pdbx_description
1 polymer ?
#
loop_
_entity_poly.entity_id
_entity_poly.type
_entity_poly.pdbx_seq_one_letter_code
_entity_poly.pdbx_strand_id
1 'polypeptide(L)'
;MSSPETFVDTSLSVAVDIGGTFTDVALLDRATGKVWRAKTPSVPSDPSEAFLNGIRLALTDAGREASSLGQVLHGTTVATNMILEDKGARTALVTTKGFRHVLNIGRQDIPRKANLYTWVKPERPVPASRIVEIDERIAAGGAVLDALDEDSVRIAAEAIRGMDVEAVAVCLLHAFANPVHEKRAADILRAELPHLAVTTSTDVLPVVREFERTLTTVLNATVMPGVTTYVGRLEKRLEDEKVTAPLLLMQSNGGVAGAATIRQAPALTALSGPAAGVVGARSVAAACGIKDIITVDIGGTSADICLIKDGKIGLTQHGKVGEWPLPLPMVDMVTIGAGGGSIAKVADGTLTVGPQSAGAR
;
A
#
# COMPACT_ATOMS: atom_id res chain seq x y z
N MET A 1 -22.69 -46.37 8.51
CA MET A 1 -21.25 -46.25 8.27
C MET A 1 -21.01 -44.82 7.89
N SER A 2 -20.56 -43.99 8.85
CA SER A 2 -20.14 -42.60 8.60
C SER A 2 -18.81 -42.66 7.85
N SER A 3 -18.75 -42.00 6.71
CA SER A 3 -17.49 -41.78 5.98
C SER A 3 -16.47 -41.12 6.91
N PRO A 4 -15.20 -41.51 6.90
CA PRO A 4 -14.18 -40.82 7.66
C PRO A 4 -14.09 -39.37 7.12
N GLU A 5 -14.32 -38.39 7.99
CA GLU A 5 -13.97 -37.01 7.73
C GLU A 5 -12.45 -36.98 7.47
N THR A 6 -12.09 -36.77 6.23
CA THR A 6 -10.69 -36.54 5.85
C THR A 6 -10.28 -35.20 6.48
N PHE A 7 -9.56 -35.24 7.59
CA PHE A 7 -8.89 -34.08 8.15
C PHE A 7 -7.93 -33.55 7.08
N VAL A 8 -8.27 -32.43 6.46
CA VAL A 8 -7.37 -31.74 5.55
C VAL A 8 -6.25 -31.17 6.41
N ASP A 9 -5.03 -31.66 6.21
CA ASP A 9 -3.84 -31.14 6.87
C ASP A 9 -3.56 -29.71 6.33
N THR A 10 -3.94 -28.70 7.09
CA THR A 10 -3.76 -27.27 6.76
C THR A 10 -2.46 -26.70 7.34
N SER A 11 -1.44 -27.52 7.52
CA SER A 11 -0.14 -27.12 8.07
C SER A 11 0.69 -26.25 7.12
N LEU A 12 0.39 -26.24 5.83
CA LEU A 12 1.17 -25.52 4.83
C LEU A 12 0.87 -24.03 4.80
N SER A 13 1.92 -23.22 4.73
CA SER A 13 1.83 -21.79 4.47
C SER A 13 2.64 -21.47 3.22
N VAL A 14 2.04 -20.79 2.24
CA VAL A 14 2.73 -20.32 1.06
C VAL A 14 2.89 -18.80 1.10
N ALA A 15 4.09 -18.32 0.79
CA ALA A 15 4.38 -16.91 0.62
C ALA A 15 4.82 -16.64 -0.81
N VAL A 16 4.27 -15.59 -1.43
CA VAL A 16 4.56 -15.20 -2.80
C VAL A 16 5.02 -13.74 -2.83
N ASP A 17 6.18 -13.51 -3.40
CA ASP A 17 6.69 -12.16 -3.68
C ASP A 17 6.80 -11.95 -5.19
N ILE A 18 6.06 -10.96 -5.71
CA ILE A 18 6.04 -10.64 -7.13
C ILE A 18 6.95 -9.44 -7.38
N GLY A 19 8.13 -9.71 -7.92
CA GLY A 19 9.03 -8.67 -8.41
C GLY A 19 8.78 -8.32 -9.88
N GLY A 20 9.50 -7.32 -10.38
CA GLY A 20 9.35 -6.86 -11.77
C GLY A 20 9.79 -7.88 -12.82
N THR A 21 10.70 -8.79 -12.50
CA THR A 21 11.29 -9.79 -13.42
C THR A 21 10.90 -11.21 -13.07
N PHE A 22 10.95 -11.55 -11.79
CA PHE A 22 10.64 -12.88 -11.27
C PHE A 22 9.68 -12.80 -10.11
N THR A 23 8.92 -13.87 -9.96
CA THR A 23 8.06 -14.14 -8.80
C THR A 23 8.71 -15.26 -7.99
N ASP A 24 9.01 -14.97 -6.75
CA ASP A 24 9.61 -15.89 -5.80
C ASP A 24 8.54 -16.48 -4.88
N VAL A 25 8.58 -17.79 -4.66
CA VAL A 25 7.62 -18.50 -3.83
C VAL A 25 8.34 -19.36 -2.79
N ALA A 26 7.87 -19.30 -1.55
CA ALA A 26 8.30 -20.16 -0.46
C ALA A 26 7.08 -20.89 0.12
N LEU A 27 7.13 -22.22 0.14
CA LEU A 27 6.14 -23.07 0.78
C LEU A 27 6.75 -23.65 2.05
N LEU A 28 6.12 -23.39 3.20
CA LEU A 28 6.56 -23.86 4.51
C LEU A 28 5.56 -24.88 5.05
N ASP A 29 6.04 -26.05 5.42
CA ASP A 29 5.32 -26.95 6.28
C ASP A 29 5.62 -26.59 7.75
N ARG A 30 4.62 -26.03 8.44
CA ARG A 30 4.76 -25.57 9.83
C ARG A 30 4.92 -26.71 10.84
N ALA A 31 4.48 -27.91 10.46
CA ALA A 31 4.61 -29.07 11.34
C ALA A 31 6.04 -29.62 11.35
N THR A 32 6.71 -29.63 10.20
CA THR A 32 8.06 -30.19 10.03
C THR A 32 9.17 -29.14 9.94
N GLY A 33 8.81 -27.88 9.66
CA GLY A 33 9.75 -26.81 9.37
C GLY A 33 10.40 -26.90 7.97
N LYS A 34 9.98 -27.85 7.14
CA LYS A 34 10.52 -28.02 5.78
C LYS A 34 10.04 -26.89 4.88
N VAL A 35 10.97 -26.38 4.06
CA VAL A 35 10.72 -25.28 3.11
C VAL A 35 11.04 -25.75 1.70
N TRP A 36 10.11 -25.53 0.77
CA TRP A 36 10.33 -25.64 -0.68
C TRP A 36 10.34 -24.24 -1.27
N ARG A 37 11.07 -24.05 -2.35
CA ARG A 37 11.19 -22.76 -3.03
C ARG A 37 10.94 -22.95 -4.51
N ALA A 38 10.16 -22.06 -5.07
CA ALA A 38 9.93 -21.99 -6.51
C ALA A 38 10.21 -20.57 -7.01
N LYS A 39 10.59 -20.47 -8.25
CA LYS A 39 10.81 -19.20 -8.94
C LYS A 39 10.23 -19.28 -10.34
N THR A 40 9.46 -18.30 -10.74
CA THR A 40 8.85 -18.21 -12.06
C THR A 40 9.03 -16.80 -12.63
N PRO A 41 9.10 -16.63 -13.96
CA PRO A 41 9.06 -15.29 -14.54
C PRO A 41 7.78 -14.55 -14.14
N SER A 42 7.91 -13.27 -13.81
CA SER A 42 6.73 -12.42 -13.61
C SER A 42 6.06 -12.11 -14.94
N VAL A 43 4.74 -11.91 -14.89
CA VAL A 43 3.93 -11.52 -16.05
C VAL A 43 3.45 -10.08 -15.81
N PRO A 44 4.14 -9.06 -16.34
CA PRO A 44 3.82 -7.65 -16.05
C PRO A 44 2.40 -7.25 -16.45
N SER A 45 1.84 -7.87 -17.49
CA SER A 45 0.46 -7.63 -17.93
C SER A 45 -0.60 -8.26 -17.02
N ASP A 46 -0.27 -9.33 -16.32
CA ASP A 46 -1.13 -9.98 -15.32
C ASP A 46 -0.29 -10.64 -14.20
N PRO A 47 0.11 -9.89 -13.18
CA PRO A 47 0.90 -10.41 -12.07
C PRO A 47 0.23 -11.56 -11.32
N SER A 48 -1.12 -11.66 -11.39
CA SER A 48 -1.87 -12.73 -10.74
C SER A 48 -1.65 -14.11 -11.39
N GLU A 49 -1.21 -14.15 -12.64
CA GLU A 49 -0.84 -15.39 -13.31
C GLU A 49 0.46 -15.97 -12.74
N ALA A 50 1.50 -15.15 -12.62
CA ALA A 50 2.77 -15.56 -12.03
C ALA A 50 2.59 -16.00 -10.56
N PHE A 51 1.71 -15.34 -9.81
CA PHE A 51 1.32 -15.71 -8.46
C PHE A 51 0.84 -17.16 -8.39
N LEU A 52 -0.14 -17.51 -9.21
CA LEU A 52 -0.72 -18.85 -9.21
C LEU A 52 0.25 -19.92 -9.73
N ASN A 53 0.96 -19.62 -10.81
CA ASN A 53 1.96 -20.53 -11.38
C ASN A 53 3.07 -20.86 -10.39
N GLY A 54 3.53 -19.87 -9.62
CA GLY A 54 4.51 -20.09 -8.56
C GLY A 54 4.00 -21.00 -7.44
N ILE A 55 2.75 -20.82 -7.01
CA ILE A 55 2.11 -21.68 -6.00
C ILE A 55 2.02 -23.13 -6.51
N ARG A 56 1.56 -23.32 -7.75
CA ARG A 56 1.46 -24.65 -8.37
C ARG A 56 2.82 -25.36 -8.43
N LEU A 57 3.88 -24.64 -8.84
CA LEU A 57 5.23 -25.18 -8.89
C LEU A 57 5.70 -25.63 -7.50
N ALA A 58 5.53 -24.79 -6.48
CA ALA A 58 5.94 -25.12 -5.11
C ALA A 58 5.17 -26.32 -4.55
N LEU A 59 3.86 -26.41 -4.80
CA LEU A 59 3.03 -27.55 -4.39
C LEU A 59 3.44 -28.83 -5.10
N THR A 60 3.69 -28.78 -6.42
CA THR A 60 4.17 -29.92 -7.21
C THR A 60 5.50 -30.45 -6.68
N ASP A 61 6.46 -29.56 -6.41
CA ASP A 61 7.79 -29.91 -5.86
C ASP A 61 7.68 -30.52 -4.45
N ALA A 62 6.69 -30.07 -3.68
CA ALA A 62 6.39 -30.61 -2.36
C ALA A 62 5.62 -31.94 -2.39
N GLY A 63 5.02 -32.32 -3.53
CA GLY A 63 4.09 -33.46 -3.65
C GLY A 63 2.81 -33.25 -2.83
N ARG A 64 2.29 -32.02 -2.79
CA ARG A 64 1.14 -31.62 -1.97
C ARG A 64 0.04 -31.02 -2.81
N GLU A 65 -1.19 -31.14 -2.33
CA GLU A 65 -2.40 -30.60 -2.97
C GLU A 65 -2.70 -29.18 -2.48
N ALA A 66 -3.37 -28.39 -3.32
CA ALA A 66 -3.77 -27.03 -3.02
C ALA A 66 -4.68 -26.93 -1.77
N SER A 67 -5.51 -27.94 -1.53
CA SER A 67 -6.38 -28.06 -0.35
C SER A 67 -5.62 -28.17 0.99
N SER A 68 -4.33 -28.51 0.96
CA SER A 68 -3.48 -28.58 2.16
C SER A 68 -2.93 -27.22 2.59
N LEU A 69 -3.16 -26.15 1.83
CA LEU A 69 -2.80 -24.81 2.22
C LEU A 69 -3.70 -24.30 3.36
N GLY A 70 -3.09 -23.90 4.46
CA GLY A 70 -3.76 -23.25 5.59
C GLY A 70 -3.65 -21.74 5.56
N GLN A 71 -2.71 -21.19 4.76
CA GLN A 71 -2.45 -19.76 4.68
C GLN A 71 -1.73 -19.39 3.37
N VAL A 72 -2.17 -18.31 2.75
CA VAL A 72 -1.52 -17.71 1.59
C VAL A 72 -1.09 -16.29 1.93
N LEU A 73 0.21 -16.01 1.89
CA LEU A 73 0.77 -14.68 2.14
C LEU A 73 1.28 -14.07 0.83
N HIS A 74 1.07 -12.80 0.66
CA HIS A 74 1.48 -12.10 -0.54
C HIS A 74 2.09 -10.72 -0.23
N GLY A 75 3.33 -10.50 -0.70
CA GLY A 75 3.95 -9.18 -0.82
C GLY A 75 3.61 -8.59 -2.20
N THR A 76 3.21 -7.33 -2.26
CA THR A 76 2.82 -6.69 -3.52
C THR A 76 3.44 -5.32 -3.69
N THR A 77 3.87 -5.01 -4.91
CA THR A 77 4.36 -3.68 -5.29
C THR A 77 3.29 -2.85 -6.03
N VAL A 78 2.07 -3.37 -6.19
CA VAL A 78 1.02 -2.75 -7.01
C VAL A 78 0.71 -1.34 -6.54
N ALA A 79 0.41 -1.13 -5.25
CA ALA A 79 0.10 0.20 -4.72
C ALA A 79 1.30 1.15 -4.85
N THR A 80 2.51 0.68 -4.55
CA THR A 80 3.74 1.46 -4.68
C THR A 80 3.96 1.92 -6.11
N ASN A 81 3.86 1.01 -7.08
CA ASN A 81 4.07 1.32 -8.50
C ASN A 81 2.99 2.27 -9.04
N MET A 82 1.72 2.09 -8.64
CA MET A 82 0.65 3.02 -9.03
C MET A 82 0.93 4.45 -8.56
N ILE A 83 1.46 4.62 -7.34
CA ILE A 83 1.82 5.94 -6.81
C ILE A 83 3.06 6.52 -7.52
N LEU A 84 4.10 5.70 -7.72
CA LEU A 84 5.35 6.14 -8.33
C LEU A 84 5.23 6.48 -9.82
N GLU A 85 4.37 5.77 -10.54
CA GLU A 85 4.19 5.92 -11.99
C GLU A 85 3.01 6.83 -12.35
N ASP A 86 2.34 7.41 -11.34
CA ASP A 86 1.13 8.24 -11.49
C ASP A 86 0.05 7.54 -12.34
N LYS A 87 -0.10 6.22 -12.13
CA LYS A 87 -1.06 5.36 -12.83
C LYS A 87 -2.27 5.00 -11.98
N GLY A 88 -2.56 5.80 -10.97
CA GLY A 88 -3.71 5.59 -10.11
C GLY A 88 -5.01 6.13 -10.69
N ALA A 89 -6.10 5.85 -10.01
CA ALA A 89 -7.43 6.32 -10.36
C ALA A 89 -7.52 7.85 -10.28
N ARG A 90 -8.19 8.47 -11.22
CA ARG A 90 -8.54 9.89 -11.12
C ARG A 90 -9.48 10.09 -9.95
N THR A 91 -9.04 10.90 -8.99
CA THR A 91 -9.68 11.04 -7.68
C THR A 91 -10.27 12.44 -7.51
N ALA A 92 -11.46 12.53 -6.93
CA ALA A 92 -12.03 13.74 -6.37
C ALA A 92 -11.78 13.80 -4.85
N LEU A 93 -11.69 15.01 -4.31
CA LEU A 93 -11.59 15.24 -2.86
C LEU A 93 -12.82 15.98 -2.37
N VAL A 94 -13.48 15.46 -1.33
CA VAL A 94 -14.53 16.15 -0.58
C VAL A 94 -13.94 16.61 0.76
N THR A 95 -14.09 17.90 1.06
CA THR A 95 -13.54 18.50 2.28
C THR A 95 -14.51 19.50 2.89
N THR A 96 -14.24 19.91 4.14
CA THR A 96 -14.99 20.94 4.84
C THR A 96 -14.89 22.29 4.13
N LYS A 97 -15.97 23.03 4.03
CA LYS A 97 -16.04 24.39 3.47
C LYS A 97 -15.00 25.32 4.09
N GLY A 98 -14.25 26.04 3.23
CA GLY A 98 -13.13 26.91 3.58
C GLY A 98 -11.77 26.17 3.63
N PHE A 99 -11.71 24.85 3.40
CA PHE A 99 -10.48 24.04 3.46
C PHE A 99 -10.02 23.43 2.14
N ARG A 100 -10.62 23.85 1.01
CA ARG A 100 -10.27 23.32 -0.32
C ARG A 100 -8.78 23.43 -0.69
N HIS A 101 -8.08 24.41 -0.11
CA HIS A 101 -6.68 24.68 -0.46
C HIS A 101 -5.64 23.97 0.40
N VAL A 102 -6.06 23.20 1.41
CA VAL A 102 -5.16 22.46 2.31
C VAL A 102 -4.16 21.61 1.53
N LEU A 103 -4.63 20.86 0.54
CA LEU A 103 -3.78 20.01 -0.28
C LEU A 103 -2.79 20.83 -1.13
N ASN A 104 -3.21 21.95 -1.70
CA ASN A 104 -2.37 22.83 -2.53
C ASN A 104 -1.35 23.59 -1.71
N ILE A 105 -1.75 24.13 -0.56
CA ILE A 105 -0.85 24.83 0.38
C ILE A 105 0.20 23.84 0.87
N GLY A 106 -0.23 22.68 1.39
CA GLY A 106 0.64 21.64 1.91
C GLY A 106 1.63 22.17 2.96
N ARG A 107 2.84 21.65 2.95
CA ARG A 107 3.96 22.16 3.74
C ARG A 107 4.83 23.11 2.90
N GLN A 108 5.40 24.11 3.54
CA GLN A 108 6.33 25.07 2.92
C GLN A 108 7.77 24.53 2.95
N ASP A 109 7.93 23.22 2.92
CA ASP A 109 9.22 22.55 2.99
C ASP A 109 9.86 22.50 1.61
N ILE A 110 10.87 23.34 1.41
CA ILE A 110 11.73 23.29 0.24
C ILE A 110 12.87 22.30 0.53
N PRO A 111 13.13 21.31 -0.31
CA PRO A 111 14.21 20.38 -0.08
C PRO A 111 15.55 21.10 0.08
N ARG A 112 16.34 20.74 1.10
CA ARG A 112 17.63 21.42 1.41
C ARG A 112 18.60 21.51 0.25
N LYS A 113 18.52 20.54 -0.70
CA LYS A 113 19.35 20.50 -1.90
C LYS A 113 18.74 21.22 -3.09
N ALA A 114 17.50 21.73 -2.97
CA ALA A 114 16.83 22.42 -4.05
C ALA A 114 17.35 23.86 -4.18
N ASN A 115 17.44 24.33 -5.40
CA ASN A 115 17.69 25.73 -5.67
C ASN A 115 16.39 26.55 -5.45
N LEU A 116 16.41 27.50 -4.52
CA LEU A 116 15.25 28.30 -4.16
C LEU A 116 14.62 29.06 -5.33
N TYR A 117 15.42 29.42 -6.34
CA TYR A 117 14.95 30.19 -7.48
C TYR A 117 14.36 29.34 -8.62
N THR A 118 14.69 28.06 -8.64
CA THR A 118 14.27 27.15 -9.73
C THR A 118 13.40 25.99 -9.24
N TRP A 119 13.26 25.84 -7.92
CA TRP A 119 12.44 24.75 -7.38
C TRP A 119 10.95 25.01 -7.66
N VAL A 120 10.34 24.02 -8.29
CA VAL A 120 8.91 23.99 -8.54
C VAL A 120 8.27 22.96 -7.62
N LYS A 121 7.21 23.37 -6.94
CA LYS A 121 6.45 22.48 -6.06
C LYS A 121 5.80 21.37 -6.89
N PRO A 122 5.93 20.09 -6.49
CA PRO A 122 5.26 18.99 -7.19
C PRO A 122 3.76 19.23 -7.33
N GLU A 123 3.20 18.89 -8.48
CA GLU A 123 1.76 18.91 -8.70
C GLU A 123 1.07 17.96 -7.74
N ARG A 124 -0.08 18.35 -7.24
CA ARG A 124 -0.82 17.53 -6.27
C ARG A 124 -1.61 16.44 -6.99
N PRO A 125 -1.80 15.25 -6.37
CA PRO A 125 -2.55 14.14 -6.98
C PRO A 125 -3.99 14.52 -7.34
N VAL A 126 -4.56 15.53 -6.64
CA VAL A 126 -5.89 16.07 -6.95
C VAL A 126 -5.77 17.55 -7.27
N PRO A 127 -6.05 17.98 -8.50
CA PRO A 127 -6.11 19.39 -8.89
C PRO A 127 -7.30 20.10 -8.23
N ALA A 128 -7.20 21.41 -8.05
CA ALA A 128 -8.24 22.23 -7.40
C ALA A 128 -9.63 22.10 -8.05
N SER A 129 -9.70 21.81 -9.36
CA SER A 129 -10.94 21.57 -10.10
C SER A 129 -11.70 20.31 -9.67
N ARG A 130 -11.03 19.35 -9.02
CA ARG A 130 -11.63 18.12 -8.51
C ARG A 130 -11.79 18.12 -6.98
N ILE A 131 -11.71 19.30 -6.34
CA ILE A 131 -11.94 19.46 -4.91
C ILE A 131 -13.31 20.10 -4.69
N VAL A 132 -14.16 19.42 -3.95
CA VAL A 132 -15.52 19.88 -3.62
C VAL A 132 -15.63 20.09 -2.11
N GLU A 133 -16.38 21.11 -1.71
CA GLU A 133 -16.58 21.47 -0.31
C GLU A 133 -18.01 21.15 0.11
N ILE A 134 -18.18 20.72 1.38
CA ILE A 134 -19.47 20.49 2.01
C ILE A 134 -19.61 21.31 3.28
N ASP A 135 -20.84 21.67 3.62
CA ASP A 135 -21.16 22.50 4.76
C ASP A 135 -21.27 21.64 6.03
N GLU A 136 -20.31 21.75 6.91
CA GLU A 136 -20.24 21.09 8.20
C GLU A 136 -19.11 21.68 9.05
N ARG A 137 -19.14 21.47 10.37
CA ARG A 137 -18.01 21.84 11.24
C ARG A 137 -17.93 20.99 12.50
N ILE A 138 -16.80 20.34 12.70
CA ILE A 138 -16.37 19.71 13.96
C ILE A 138 -15.29 20.58 14.61
N ALA A 139 -15.40 20.81 15.92
CA ALA A 139 -14.38 21.47 16.73
C ALA A 139 -13.15 20.54 16.95
N ALA A 140 -12.00 21.11 17.30
CA ALA A 140 -10.79 20.33 17.60
C ALA A 140 -10.98 19.29 18.73
N GLY A 141 -11.88 19.56 19.67
CA GLY A 141 -12.28 18.65 20.75
C GLY A 141 -13.39 17.65 20.38
N GLY A 142 -13.83 17.61 19.12
CA GLY A 142 -14.85 16.67 18.65
C GLY A 142 -16.30 17.12 18.82
N ALA A 143 -16.57 18.30 19.38
CA ALA A 143 -17.93 18.86 19.45
C ALA A 143 -18.42 19.25 18.06
N VAL A 144 -19.70 19.02 17.77
CA VAL A 144 -20.35 19.50 16.56
C VAL A 144 -20.63 21.00 16.73
N LEU A 145 -20.05 21.83 15.87
CA LEU A 145 -20.30 23.27 15.81
C LEU A 145 -21.43 23.58 14.81
N ASP A 146 -21.30 23.06 13.60
CA ASP A 146 -22.31 23.13 12.56
C ASP A 146 -22.65 21.71 12.15
N ALA A 147 -23.92 21.36 12.16
CA ALA A 147 -24.40 20.05 11.71
C ALA A 147 -24.05 19.82 10.23
N LEU A 148 -23.86 18.57 9.84
CA LEU A 148 -23.68 18.22 8.44
C LEU A 148 -24.93 18.60 7.63
N ASP A 149 -24.75 19.46 6.65
CA ASP A 149 -25.76 19.72 5.64
C ASP A 149 -25.72 18.60 4.58
N GLU A 150 -26.66 17.65 4.69
CA GLU A 150 -26.73 16.52 3.76
C GLU A 150 -27.06 16.94 2.33
N ASP A 151 -27.73 18.06 2.12
CA ASP A 151 -28.01 18.57 0.79
C ASP A 151 -26.75 19.12 0.14
N SER A 152 -25.84 19.74 0.92
CA SER A 152 -24.52 20.11 0.43
C SER A 152 -23.71 18.88 -0.03
N VAL A 153 -23.87 17.72 0.63
CA VAL A 153 -23.21 16.46 0.22
C VAL A 153 -23.83 15.95 -1.10
N ARG A 154 -25.14 16.04 -1.28
CA ARG A 154 -25.82 15.64 -2.54
C ARG A 154 -25.41 16.55 -3.71
N ILE A 155 -25.29 17.85 -3.45
CA ILE A 155 -24.77 18.82 -4.44
C ILE A 155 -23.33 18.48 -4.81
N ALA A 156 -22.50 18.12 -3.82
CA ALA A 156 -21.14 17.66 -4.06
C ALA A 156 -21.10 16.37 -4.92
N ALA A 157 -22.00 15.41 -4.64
CA ALA A 157 -22.13 14.18 -5.42
C ALA A 157 -22.50 14.48 -6.89
N GLU A 158 -23.44 15.41 -7.12
CA GLU A 158 -23.83 15.82 -8.48
C GLU A 158 -22.65 16.48 -9.22
N ALA A 159 -21.91 17.35 -8.55
CA ALA A 159 -20.70 17.94 -9.12
C ALA A 159 -19.65 16.87 -9.49
N ILE A 160 -19.42 15.88 -8.60
CA ILE A 160 -18.47 14.78 -8.85
C ILE A 160 -18.96 13.89 -10.00
N ARG A 161 -20.26 13.65 -10.16
CA ARG A 161 -20.85 12.88 -11.27
C ARG A 161 -20.50 13.48 -12.64
N GLY A 162 -20.36 14.80 -12.70
CA GLY A 162 -19.90 15.53 -13.89
C GLY A 162 -18.39 15.50 -14.12
N MET A 163 -17.61 14.96 -13.18
CA MET A 163 -16.17 14.86 -13.28
C MET A 163 -15.78 13.49 -13.84
N ASP A 164 -14.69 13.45 -14.61
CA ASP A 164 -14.09 12.20 -15.08
C ASP A 164 -13.19 11.63 -13.96
N VAL A 165 -13.82 10.98 -12.94
CA VAL A 165 -13.14 10.39 -11.79
C VAL A 165 -13.61 8.97 -11.51
N GLU A 166 -12.79 8.19 -10.82
CA GLU A 166 -13.01 6.78 -10.49
C GLU A 166 -13.03 6.54 -8.97
N ALA A 167 -12.57 7.54 -8.20
CA ALA A 167 -12.53 7.45 -6.74
C ALA A 167 -12.81 8.80 -6.08
N VAL A 168 -13.27 8.74 -4.83
CA VAL A 168 -13.55 9.89 -3.97
C VAL A 168 -12.84 9.72 -2.63
N ALA A 169 -12.00 10.67 -2.28
CA ALA A 169 -11.44 10.83 -0.94
C ALA A 169 -12.31 11.79 -0.13
N VAL A 170 -12.72 11.40 1.06
CA VAL A 170 -13.45 12.26 2.01
C VAL A 170 -12.52 12.58 3.18
N CYS A 171 -12.18 13.84 3.37
CA CYS A 171 -11.32 14.28 4.46
C CYS A 171 -11.87 15.59 5.06
N LEU A 172 -12.60 15.45 6.16
CA LEU A 172 -13.24 16.59 6.83
C LEU A 172 -12.37 17.08 7.99
N LEU A 173 -12.53 18.36 8.31
CA LEU A 173 -11.81 19.00 9.42
C LEU A 173 -12.16 18.33 10.75
N HIS A 174 -11.13 17.98 11.53
CA HIS A 174 -11.25 17.36 12.86
C HIS A 174 -12.01 16.01 12.89
N ALA A 175 -12.22 15.35 11.73
CA ALA A 175 -12.87 14.04 11.68
C ALA A 175 -12.15 12.96 12.52
N PHE A 176 -10.85 13.10 12.76
CA PHE A 176 -10.08 12.23 13.67
C PHE A 176 -10.58 12.28 15.12
N ALA A 177 -11.15 13.41 15.56
CA ALA A 177 -11.71 13.59 16.91
C ALA A 177 -13.18 13.15 16.97
N ASN A 178 -13.95 13.36 15.89
CA ASN A 178 -15.33 12.92 15.76
C ASN A 178 -15.66 12.60 14.30
N PRO A 179 -15.77 11.33 13.93
CA PRO A 179 -15.95 10.90 12.55
C PRO A 179 -17.39 10.96 12.05
N VAL A 180 -18.35 11.43 12.85
CA VAL A 180 -19.78 11.30 12.54
C VAL A 180 -20.17 11.93 11.20
N HIS A 181 -19.68 13.13 10.91
CA HIS A 181 -19.96 13.82 9.63
C HIS A 181 -19.27 13.16 8.45
N GLU A 182 -18.00 12.78 8.62
CA GLU A 182 -17.22 12.15 7.54
C GLU A 182 -17.81 10.79 7.14
N LYS A 183 -18.22 9.98 8.12
CA LYS A 183 -18.88 8.69 7.85
C LYS A 183 -20.23 8.91 7.17
N ARG A 184 -21.05 9.84 7.67
CA ARG A 184 -22.35 10.11 7.08
C ARG A 184 -22.24 10.67 5.67
N ALA A 185 -21.31 11.58 5.42
CA ALA A 185 -21.03 12.10 4.07
C ALA A 185 -20.59 10.98 3.12
N ALA A 186 -19.69 10.09 3.58
CA ALA A 186 -19.27 8.94 2.78
C ALA A 186 -20.42 7.98 2.44
N ASP A 187 -21.34 7.73 3.37
CA ASP A 187 -22.51 6.88 3.12
C ASP A 187 -23.43 7.49 2.06
N ILE A 188 -23.66 8.79 2.11
CA ILE A 188 -24.44 9.51 1.09
C ILE A 188 -23.73 9.43 -0.26
N LEU A 189 -22.42 9.70 -0.30
CA LEU A 189 -21.63 9.62 -1.54
C LEU A 189 -21.62 8.22 -2.15
N ARG A 190 -21.52 7.16 -1.34
CA ARG A 190 -21.62 5.77 -1.81
C ARG A 190 -22.98 5.45 -2.41
N ALA A 191 -24.06 5.98 -1.82
CA ALA A 191 -25.41 5.80 -2.34
C ALA A 191 -25.63 6.55 -3.66
N GLU A 192 -25.15 7.80 -3.75
CA GLU A 192 -25.31 8.66 -4.92
C GLU A 192 -24.37 8.28 -6.09
N LEU A 193 -23.19 7.70 -5.78
CA LEU A 193 -22.12 7.39 -6.72
C LEU A 193 -21.64 5.92 -6.58
N PRO A 194 -22.54 4.92 -6.77
CA PRO A 194 -22.27 3.52 -6.45
C PRO A 194 -21.17 2.89 -7.32
N HIS A 195 -20.76 3.54 -8.41
CA HIS A 195 -19.71 3.10 -9.32
C HIS A 195 -18.33 3.65 -8.93
N LEU A 196 -18.24 4.57 -7.95
CA LEU A 196 -16.97 5.14 -7.51
C LEU A 196 -16.50 4.49 -6.20
N ALA A 197 -15.18 4.35 -6.08
CA ALA A 197 -14.57 3.95 -4.82
C ALA A 197 -14.55 5.14 -3.86
N VAL A 198 -15.15 5.00 -2.66
CA VAL A 198 -15.21 6.07 -1.65
C VAL A 198 -14.46 5.66 -0.40
N THR A 199 -13.44 6.42 -0.02
CA THR A 199 -12.65 6.23 1.20
C THR A 199 -12.69 7.46 2.09
N THR A 200 -12.56 7.25 3.41
CA THR A 200 -12.57 8.32 4.41
C THR A 200 -11.22 8.46 5.09
N SER A 201 -10.91 9.65 5.58
CA SER A 201 -9.65 9.89 6.30
C SER A 201 -9.60 9.12 7.61
N THR A 202 -10.75 8.90 8.23
CA THR A 202 -10.85 8.17 9.50
C THR A 202 -10.64 6.67 9.37
N ASP A 203 -10.89 6.10 8.19
CA ASP A 203 -10.63 4.69 7.92
C ASP A 203 -9.14 4.44 7.58
N VAL A 204 -8.44 5.45 7.08
CA VAL A 204 -7.06 5.32 6.59
C VAL A 204 -6.03 5.81 7.59
N LEU A 205 -6.21 7.04 8.10
CA LEU A 205 -5.24 7.71 8.98
C LEU A 205 -5.94 8.69 9.92
N PRO A 206 -6.54 8.25 11.05
CA PRO A 206 -7.25 9.12 11.98
C PRO A 206 -6.30 9.90 12.90
N VAL A 207 -5.51 10.82 12.34
CA VAL A 207 -4.53 11.64 13.07
C VAL A 207 -4.79 13.13 12.87
N VAL A 208 -4.20 13.94 13.74
CA VAL A 208 -4.11 15.40 13.58
C VAL A 208 -3.31 15.76 12.32
N ARG A 209 -3.34 17.03 11.91
CA ARG A 209 -2.65 17.59 10.73
C ARG A 209 -3.38 17.29 9.42
N GLU A 210 -4.08 18.29 8.96
CA GLU A 210 -5.02 18.23 7.83
C GLU A 210 -4.32 17.85 6.52
N PHE A 211 -3.11 18.37 6.28
CA PHE A 211 -2.40 18.11 5.02
C PHE A 211 -2.01 16.64 4.88
N GLU A 212 -1.32 16.10 5.87
CA GLU A 212 -0.85 14.70 5.84
C GLU A 212 -2.03 13.73 5.76
N ARG A 213 -3.09 14.00 6.53
CA ARG A 213 -4.32 13.19 6.52
C ARG A 213 -5.01 13.24 5.16
N THR A 214 -5.20 14.45 4.61
CA THR A 214 -5.81 14.64 3.28
C THR A 214 -5.00 13.94 2.19
N LEU A 215 -3.68 14.15 2.16
CA LEU A 215 -2.81 13.56 1.15
C LEU A 215 -2.84 12.03 1.22
N THR A 216 -2.74 11.46 2.44
CA THR A 216 -2.81 9.99 2.62
C THR A 216 -4.14 9.43 2.17
N THR A 217 -5.25 10.11 2.47
CA THR A 217 -6.60 9.69 2.05
C THR A 217 -6.75 9.75 0.53
N VAL A 218 -6.21 10.79 -0.10
CA VAL A 218 -6.19 10.93 -1.56
C VAL A 218 -5.37 9.81 -2.19
N LEU A 219 -4.15 9.55 -1.70
CA LEU A 219 -3.32 8.45 -2.21
C LEU A 219 -4.00 7.09 -2.03
N ASN A 220 -4.69 6.88 -0.90
CA ASN A 220 -5.49 5.67 -0.69
C ASN A 220 -6.60 5.54 -1.73
N ALA A 221 -7.38 6.61 -1.96
CA ALA A 221 -8.44 6.63 -2.97
C ALA A 221 -7.89 6.34 -4.38
N THR A 222 -6.74 6.95 -4.71
CA THR A 222 -6.08 6.82 -6.00
C THR A 222 -5.68 5.36 -6.31
N VAL A 223 -5.23 4.59 -5.33
CA VAL A 223 -4.82 3.19 -5.55
C VAL A 223 -5.96 2.19 -5.33
N MET A 224 -7.06 2.60 -4.71
CA MET A 224 -8.13 1.71 -4.26
C MET A 224 -8.78 0.89 -5.39
N PRO A 225 -9.19 1.44 -6.54
CA PRO A 225 -9.81 0.66 -7.61
C PRO A 225 -8.87 -0.41 -8.18
N GLY A 226 -7.61 -0.03 -8.44
CA GLY A 226 -6.60 -0.94 -9.00
C GLY A 226 -6.25 -2.09 -8.05
N VAL A 227 -6.00 -1.77 -6.77
CA VAL A 227 -5.69 -2.79 -5.76
C VAL A 227 -6.90 -3.69 -5.50
N THR A 228 -8.13 -3.14 -5.45
CA THR A 228 -9.36 -3.93 -5.29
C THR A 228 -9.53 -4.92 -6.43
N THR A 229 -9.32 -4.49 -7.67
CA THR A 229 -9.37 -5.35 -8.86
C THR A 229 -8.29 -6.43 -8.80
N TYR A 230 -7.07 -6.06 -8.43
CA TYR A 230 -5.95 -6.99 -8.31
C TYR A 230 -6.22 -8.07 -7.26
N VAL A 231 -6.60 -7.67 -6.04
CA VAL A 231 -6.92 -8.60 -4.94
C VAL A 231 -8.08 -9.52 -5.32
N GLY A 232 -9.12 -8.99 -5.98
CA GLY A 232 -10.23 -9.79 -6.49
C GLY A 232 -9.81 -10.87 -7.50
N ARG A 233 -8.84 -10.55 -8.38
CA ARG A 233 -8.27 -11.55 -9.30
C ARG A 233 -7.50 -12.63 -8.56
N LEU A 234 -6.72 -12.27 -7.53
CA LEU A 234 -6.00 -13.26 -6.73
C LEU A 234 -6.96 -14.22 -6.02
N GLU A 235 -7.99 -13.67 -5.35
CA GLU A 235 -8.99 -14.51 -4.66
C GLU A 235 -9.71 -15.45 -5.62
N LYS A 236 -10.15 -14.91 -6.78
CA LYS A 236 -10.81 -15.75 -7.80
C LYS A 236 -9.90 -16.88 -8.29
N ARG A 237 -8.62 -16.60 -8.54
CA ARG A 237 -7.66 -17.64 -8.97
C ARG A 237 -7.43 -18.70 -7.90
N LEU A 238 -7.38 -18.29 -6.62
CA LEU A 238 -7.27 -19.24 -5.50
C LEU A 238 -8.53 -20.09 -5.38
N GLU A 239 -9.72 -19.51 -5.55
CA GLU A 239 -10.99 -20.21 -5.55
C GLU A 239 -11.07 -21.24 -6.71
N ASP A 240 -10.68 -20.85 -7.92
CA ASP A 240 -10.65 -21.73 -9.10
C ASP A 240 -9.72 -22.95 -8.88
N GLU A 241 -8.66 -22.81 -8.07
CA GLU A 241 -7.75 -23.89 -7.63
C GLU A 241 -8.23 -24.61 -6.36
N LYS A 242 -9.43 -24.29 -5.88
CA LYS A 242 -9.99 -24.87 -4.63
C LYS A 242 -9.14 -24.63 -3.39
N VAL A 243 -8.37 -23.54 -3.38
CA VAL A 243 -7.65 -23.07 -2.20
C VAL A 243 -8.64 -22.33 -1.28
N THR A 244 -8.92 -22.91 -0.12
CA THR A 244 -9.81 -22.32 0.90
C THR A 244 -9.06 -21.49 1.94
N ALA A 245 -7.74 -21.50 1.88
CA ALA A 245 -6.87 -20.74 2.78
C ALA A 245 -7.07 -19.23 2.61
N PRO A 246 -7.06 -18.46 3.71
CA PRO A 246 -7.18 -17.01 3.63
C PRO A 246 -5.98 -16.37 2.90
N LEU A 247 -6.29 -15.42 2.01
CA LEU A 247 -5.29 -14.56 1.39
C LEU A 247 -4.96 -13.40 2.34
N LEU A 248 -3.71 -13.34 2.76
CA LEU A 248 -3.15 -12.29 3.61
C LEU A 248 -2.13 -11.49 2.82
N LEU A 249 -2.24 -10.15 2.87
CA LEU A 249 -1.32 -9.26 2.19
C LEU A 249 -0.40 -8.59 3.21
N MET A 250 0.88 -8.48 2.84
CA MET A 250 1.90 -7.78 3.62
C MET A 250 1.58 -6.28 3.69
N GLN A 251 1.80 -5.70 4.86
CA GLN A 251 1.68 -4.27 5.09
C GLN A 251 3.05 -3.59 5.23
N SER A 252 3.07 -2.28 5.06
CA SER A 252 4.25 -1.41 5.21
C SER A 252 4.93 -1.53 6.58
N ASN A 253 4.17 -1.86 7.62
CA ASN A 253 4.65 -2.01 8.99
C ASN A 253 5.23 -3.40 9.31
N GLY A 254 5.29 -4.29 8.32
CA GLY A 254 5.75 -5.67 8.50
C GLY A 254 4.69 -6.63 9.03
N GLY A 255 3.46 -6.18 9.25
CA GLY A 255 2.30 -7.01 9.56
C GLY A 255 1.62 -7.56 8.31
N VAL A 256 0.55 -8.32 8.51
CA VAL A 256 -0.31 -8.82 7.44
C VAL A 256 -1.76 -8.47 7.70
N ALA A 257 -2.55 -8.31 6.65
CA ALA A 257 -3.98 -8.07 6.74
C ALA A 257 -4.74 -8.89 5.69
N GLY A 258 -5.98 -9.23 6.00
CA GLY A 258 -6.87 -9.91 5.06
C GLY A 258 -7.29 -8.99 3.90
N ALA A 259 -7.74 -9.61 2.81
CA ALA A 259 -8.14 -8.92 1.58
C ALA A 259 -9.18 -7.81 1.80
N ALA A 260 -10.15 -8.02 2.70
CA ALA A 260 -11.18 -7.01 3.01
C ALA A 260 -10.58 -5.71 3.58
N THR A 261 -9.64 -5.82 4.52
CA THR A 261 -8.92 -4.67 5.10
C THR A 261 -8.11 -3.94 4.06
N ILE A 262 -7.40 -4.69 3.19
CA ILE A 262 -6.58 -4.09 2.14
C ILE A 262 -7.43 -3.39 1.08
N ARG A 263 -8.61 -3.87 0.76
CA ARG A 263 -9.53 -3.15 -0.13
C ARG A 263 -9.99 -1.80 0.43
N GLN A 264 -10.13 -1.69 1.76
CA GLN A 264 -10.50 -0.43 2.41
C GLN A 264 -9.32 0.55 2.52
N ALA A 265 -8.13 0.03 2.84
CA ALA A 265 -6.93 0.83 3.06
C ALA A 265 -5.72 0.27 2.29
N PRO A 266 -5.78 0.25 0.93
CA PRO A 266 -4.70 -0.30 0.09
C PRO A 266 -3.37 0.43 0.24
N ALA A 267 -3.35 1.69 0.63
CA ALA A 267 -2.11 2.44 0.91
C ALA A 267 -1.25 1.76 2.00
N LEU A 268 -1.84 0.92 2.86
CA LEU A 268 -1.11 0.13 3.86
C LEU A 268 -0.15 -0.91 3.24
N THR A 269 -0.29 -1.24 1.95
CA THR A 269 0.60 -2.18 1.25
C THR A 269 1.79 -1.50 0.57
N ALA A 270 1.87 -0.17 0.62
CA ALA A 270 2.97 0.56 0.03
C ALA A 270 4.31 0.15 0.68
N LEU A 271 5.32 -0.16 -0.12
CA LEU A 271 6.65 -0.63 0.35
C LEU A 271 6.59 -1.94 1.18
N SER A 272 5.58 -2.79 0.97
CA SER A 272 5.40 -4.04 1.72
C SER A 272 6.45 -5.10 1.39
N GLY A 273 7.01 -5.13 0.18
CA GLY A 273 8.08 -6.06 -0.22
C GLY A 273 9.34 -5.88 0.64
N PRO A 274 9.97 -4.70 0.66
CA PRO A 274 11.10 -4.42 1.55
C PRO A 274 10.80 -4.70 3.03
N ALA A 275 9.60 -4.35 3.52
CA ALA A 275 9.18 -4.64 4.89
C ALA A 275 9.16 -6.15 5.19
N ALA A 276 8.70 -6.98 4.22
CA ALA A 276 8.72 -8.43 4.33
C ALA A 276 10.16 -8.98 4.44
N GLY A 277 11.08 -8.43 3.64
CA GLY A 277 12.51 -8.76 3.69
C GLY A 277 13.11 -8.51 5.07
N VAL A 278 12.81 -7.37 5.68
CA VAL A 278 13.27 -7.02 7.04
C VAL A 278 12.71 -8.00 8.09
N VAL A 279 11.41 -8.33 8.01
CA VAL A 279 10.78 -9.30 8.92
C VAL A 279 11.41 -10.69 8.78
N GLY A 280 11.67 -11.11 7.53
CA GLY A 280 12.35 -12.36 7.23
C GLY A 280 13.78 -12.40 7.79
N ALA A 281 14.57 -11.34 7.57
CA ALA A 281 15.92 -11.22 8.09
C ALA A 281 15.98 -11.28 9.61
N ARG A 282 15.03 -10.60 10.30
CA ARG A 282 14.88 -10.70 11.76
C ARG A 282 14.65 -12.14 12.21
N SER A 283 13.78 -12.87 11.51
CA SER A 283 13.45 -14.25 11.87
C SER A 283 14.66 -15.18 11.71
N VAL A 284 15.44 -15.02 10.64
CA VAL A 284 16.69 -15.77 10.42
C VAL A 284 17.74 -15.44 11.49
N ALA A 285 17.93 -14.15 11.80
CA ALA A 285 18.86 -13.72 12.84
C ALA A 285 18.49 -14.27 14.21
N ALA A 286 17.18 -14.24 14.56
CA ALA A 286 16.68 -14.79 15.82
C ALA A 286 16.95 -16.30 15.93
N ALA A 287 16.80 -17.07 14.85
CA ALA A 287 17.15 -18.50 14.82
C ALA A 287 18.65 -18.74 15.04
N CYS A 288 19.50 -17.77 14.70
CA CYS A 288 20.95 -17.79 14.95
C CYS A 288 21.34 -17.21 16.33
N GLY A 289 20.38 -16.76 17.14
CA GLY A 289 20.63 -16.10 18.43
C GLY A 289 21.16 -14.66 18.31
N ILE A 290 21.08 -14.05 17.11
CA ILE A 290 21.56 -12.69 16.82
C ILE A 290 20.40 -11.73 16.95
N LYS A 291 20.57 -10.65 17.75
CA LYS A 291 19.52 -9.65 18.01
C LYS A 291 19.75 -8.33 17.26
N ASP A 292 21.00 -8.00 16.99
CA ASP A 292 21.38 -6.74 16.35
C ASP A 292 21.92 -7.01 14.95
N ILE A 293 21.22 -6.53 13.94
CA ILE A 293 21.57 -6.72 12.53
C ILE A 293 21.28 -5.45 11.72
N ILE A 294 22.01 -5.29 10.64
CA ILE A 294 21.68 -4.37 9.56
C ILE A 294 21.25 -5.22 8.36
N THR A 295 20.05 -4.99 7.87
CA THR A 295 19.59 -5.61 6.62
C THR A 295 19.93 -4.70 5.45
N VAL A 296 20.35 -5.28 4.33
CA VAL A 296 20.60 -4.58 3.07
C VAL A 296 19.97 -5.40 1.96
N ASP A 297 18.92 -4.84 1.34
CA ASP A 297 18.27 -5.42 0.16
C ASP A 297 18.67 -4.61 -1.07
N ILE A 298 19.44 -5.19 -1.96
CA ILE A 298 19.98 -4.52 -3.15
C ILE A 298 19.19 -4.98 -4.37
N GLY A 299 18.27 -4.10 -4.80
CA GLY A 299 17.57 -4.26 -6.07
C GLY A 299 18.36 -3.76 -7.28
N GLY A 300 17.73 -3.69 -8.45
CA GLY A 300 18.35 -3.19 -9.68
C GLY A 300 18.62 -1.68 -9.66
N THR A 301 17.77 -0.89 -9.00
CA THR A 301 17.76 0.57 -9.03
C THR A 301 17.97 1.22 -7.67
N SER A 302 17.74 0.51 -6.58
CA SER A 302 17.83 1.01 -5.20
C SER A 302 18.38 -0.06 -4.26
N ALA A 303 18.78 0.36 -3.08
CA ALA A 303 19.06 -0.52 -1.96
C ALA A 303 18.32 -0.03 -0.73
N ASP A 304 17.63 -0.94 -0.05
CA ASP A 304 16.84 -0.70 1.15
C ASP A 304 17.63 -1.22 2.38
N ILE A 305 17.84 -0.34 3.34
CA ILE A 305 18.68 -0.58 4.52
C ILE A 305 17.81 -0.40 5.77
N CYS A 306 17.79 -1.38 6.67
CA CYS A 306 17.09 -1.29 7.94
C CYS A 306 17.98 -1.75 9.08
N LEU A 307 17.89 -1.04 10.22
CA LEU A 307 18.54 -1.40 11.47
C LEU A 307 17.55 -2.14 12.36
N ILE A 308 17.92 -3.34 12.80
CA ILE A 308 17.21 -4.10 13.82
C ILE A 308 18.07 -4.10 15.08
N LYS A 309 17.52 -3.62 16.17
CA LYS A 309 18.20 -3.55 17.47
C LYS A 309 17.41 -4.29 18.54
N ASP A 310 18.09 -5.09 19.37
CA ASP A 310 17.48 -5.93 20.40
C ASP A 310 16.36 -6.84 19.83
N GLY A 311 16.47 -7.30 18.58
CA GLY A 311 15.46 -8.09 17.87
C GLY A 311 14.19 -7.32 17.50
N LYS A 312 14.19 -5.98 17.60
CA LYS A 312 13.04 -5.12 17.32
C LYS A 312 13.24 -4.35 16.02
N ILE A 313 12.22 -4.37 15.17
CA ILE A 313 12.14 -3.57 13.96
C ILE A 313 11.60 -2.19 14.36
N GLY A 314 12.33 -1.13 14.00
CA GLY A 314 11.85 0.25 14.16
C GLY A 314 10.68 0.54 13.23
N LEU A 315 9.70 1.30 13.72
CA LEU A 315 8.61 1.82 12.89
C LEU A 315 8.71 3.35 12.82
N THR A 316 8.40 3.90 11.66
CA THR A 316 8.32 5.35 11.42
C THR A 316 6.94 5.75 10.91
N GLN A 317 6.55 7.00 11.18
CA GLN A 317 5.42 7.67 10.56
C GLN A 317 5.88 8.80 9.61
N HIS A 318 7.16 8.82 9.27
CA HIS A 318 7.76 9.78 8.34
C HIS A 318 8.09 9.16 6.98
N GLY A 319 7.42 8.05 6.64
CA GLY A 319 7.60 7.37 5.37
C GLY A 319 7.22 8.23 4.17
N LYS A 320 7.82 7.90 3.03
CA LYS A 320 7.52 8.53 1.73
C LYS A 320 7.42 7.45 0.66
N VAL A 321 6.57 7.72 -0.33
CA VAL A 321 6.55 6.96 -1.58
C VAL A 321 6.80 7.97 -2.72
N GLY A 322 7.99 7.91 -3.33
CA GLY A 322 8.45 8.95 -4.23
C GLY A 322 8.49 10.33 -3.54
N GLU A 323 7.84 11.30 -4.14
CA GLU A 323 7.77 12.68 -3.61
C GLU A 323 6.72 12.85 -2.48
N TRP A 324 5.86 11.84 -2.27
CA TRP A 324 4.70 11.96 -1.40
C TRP A 324 4.97 11.45 0.02
N PRO A 325 4.82 12.31 1.05
CA PRO A 325 4.80 11.85 2.42
C PRO A 325 3.59 10.94 2.65
N LEU A 326 3.83 9.79 3.23
CA LEU A 326 2.82 8.80 3.57
C LEU A 326 2.99 8.39 5.04
N PRO A 327 2.42 9.15 5.98
CA PRO A 327 2.63 8.97 7.42
C PRO A 327 1.85 7.79 8.01
N LEU A 328 1.74 6.71 7.25
CA LEU A 328 1.28 5.42 7.75
C LEU A 328 2.42 4.74 8.53
N PRO A 329 2.11 3.90 9.52
CA PRO A 329 3.13 3.10 10.19
C PRO A 329 3.87 2.23 9.17
N MET A 330 5.17 2.44 9.05
CA MET A 330 6.05 1.71 8.13
C MET A 330 7.29 1.23 8.86
N VAL A 331 7.90 0.16 8.36
CA VAL A 331 9.25 -0.23 8.79
C VAL A 331 10.20 0.93 8.51
N ASP A 332 10.99 1.31 9.52
CA ASP A 332 11.96 2.41 9.40
C ASP A 332 13.15 1.96 8.56
N MET A 333 13.13 2.33 7.29
CA MET A 333 14.14 1.96 6.29
C MET A 333 14.70 3.20 5.61
N VAL A 334 15.95 3.11 5.24
CA VAL A 334 16.63 4.11 4.40
C VAL A 334 16.82 3.51 3.01
N THR A 335 16.20 4.14 2.01
CA THR A 335 16.37 3.76 0.61
C THR A 335 17.41 4.67 -0.04
N ILE A 336 18.45 4.08 -0.63
CA ILE A 336 19.42 4.80 -1.47
C ILE A 336 19.16 4.47 -2.94
N GLY A 337 19.16 5.52 -3.80
CA GLY A 337 18.93 5.41 -5.23
C GLY A 337 20.15 4.86 -6.00
N ALA A 338 20.77 3.83 -5.46
CA ALA A 338 21.87 3.10 -6.08
C ALA A 338 21.68 1.61 -5.84
N GLY A 339 21.55 0.85 -6.91
CA GLY A 339 21.38 -0.61 -6.91
C GLY A 339 22.34 -1.29 -7.88
N GLY A 340 22.18 -2.59 -8.06
CA GLY A 340 23.07 -3.41 -8.90
C GLY A 340 23.14 -3.01 -10.37
N GLY A 341 22.10 -2.36 -10.90
CA GLY A 341 22.06 -1.84 -12.28
C GLY A 341 22.42 -0.36 -12.40
N SER A 342 22.75 0.32 -11.30
CA SER A 342 23.00 1.78 -11.32
C SER A 342 24.24 2.14 -12.13
N ILE A 343 24.11 3.19 -12.94
CA ILE A 343 25.20 3.71 -13.77
C ILE A 343 26.01 4.69 -12.94
N ALA A 344 27.31 4.39 -12.83
CA ALA A 344 28.29 5.30 -12.24
C ALA A 344 28.84 6.22 -13.35
N LYS A 345 28.89 7.54 -13.09
CA LYS A 345 29.45 8.53 -13.98
C LYS A 345 30.24 9.60 -13.23
N VAL A 346 31.23 10.15 -13.89
CA VAL A 346 31.93 11.34 -13.40
C VAL A 346 31.40 12.55 -14.16
N ALA A 347 30.85 13.51 -13.43
CA ALA A 347 30.40 14.79 -13.96
C ALA A 347 31.00 15.91 -13.10
N ASP A 348 31.61 16.90 -13.74
CA ASP A 348 32.24 18.03 -13.08
C ASP A 348 33.24 17.64 -11.98
N GLY A 349 34.01 16.55 -12.23
CA GLY A 349 34.99 16.01 -11.29
C GLY A 349 34.43 15.24 -10.09
N THR A 350 33.09 15.06 -10.04
CA THR A 350 32.40 14.33 -8.96
C THR A 350 31.87 12.99 -9.45
N LEU A 351 32.16 11.91 -8.73
CA LEU A 351 31.58 10.60 -8.97
C LEU A 351 30.12 10.58 -8.48
N THR A 352 29.19 10.25 -9.39
CA THR A 352 27.79 10.01 -9.05
C THR A 352 27.41 8.60 -9.43
N VAL A 353 26.58 7.94 -8.59
CA VAL A 353 26.04 6.60 -8.84
C VAL A 353 24.52 6.68 -8.78
N GLY A 354 23.85 6.25 -9.86
CA GLY A 354 22.41 6.46 -10.00
C GLY A 354 22.03 7.95 -10.23
N PRO A 355 20.76 8.29 -10.29
CA PRO A 355 19.59 7.39 -10.32
C PRO A 355 19.41 6.61 -11.62
N GLN A 356 20.22 6.88 -12.67
CA GLN A 356 20.16 6.14 -13.93
C GLN A 356 20.59 4.69 -13.72
N SER A 357 19.85 3.76 -14.32
CA SER A 357 20.11 2.32 -14.22
C SER A 357 20.10 1.68 -15.61
N ALA A 358 20.97 0.69 -15.80
CA ALA A 358 20.97 -0.17 -16.99
C ALA A 358 19.78 -1.14 -17.02
N GLY A 359 19.02 -1.22 -15.93
CA GLY A 359 17.93 -2.18 -15.76
C GLY A 359 18.45 -3.63 -15.60
N ALA A 360 17.59 -4.58 -15.93
CA ALA A 360 17.88 -6.04 -15.84
C ALA A 360 18.38 -6.62 -17.18
N ARG A 361 19.15 -5.86 -17.95
CA ARG A 361 19.71 -6.32 -19.24
C ARG A 361 21.05 -6.99 -19.04
#